data_1cb4932a7ea75f7346316572f09c27b4
#
_entry.id   1cb4932a7ea75f7346316572f09c27b4
#
_cell.length_a   1.000
_cell.length_b   1.000
_cell.length_c   1.000
_cell.angle_alpha   90.00
_cell.angle_beta   90.00
_cell.angle_gamma   90.00
#
_symmetry.space_group_name_H-M   'P 1'
#
loop_
_entity.id
_entity.type
_entity.pdbx_description
1 polymer ?
#
loop_
_entity_poly.entity_id
_entity_poly.type
_entity_poly.pdbx_seq_one_letter_code
_entity_poly.pdbx_strand_id
1 'polypeptide(L)'
;MIVDLGGTTLDCGIIQGAFESITEVKGNAEIGTSRINRAVMDALMNASTPSSYYVTGEIIRNHLDEDYLRTLINDVDQISNIQAVIQMESASLADGVRNEIESFSGMHRIYLTGGGAEIIYPYIKTYFPRHKVSKVEEPQFALVKAMVRA
;
A
#
# COMPACT_ATOMS: atom_id res chain seq x y z
N MET A 1 -13.91 -7.46 -6.43
CA MET A 1 -13.29 -6.13 -6.65
C MET A 1 -11.80 -6.27 -6.77
N ILE A 2 -11.20 -5.57 -7.69
CA ILE A 2 -9.74 -5.35 -7.74
C ILE A 2 -9.46 -3.93 -7.25
N VAL A 3 -8.43 -3.80 -6.42
CA VAL A 3 -7.94 -2.53 -5.88
C VAL A 3 -6.45 -2.45 -6.21
N ASP A 4 -6.09 -1.56 -7.12
CA ASP A 4 -4.71 -1.33 -7.54
C ASP A 4 -4.18 -0.02 -6.91
N LEU A 5 -3.27 -0.16 -5.95
CA LEU A 5 -2.67 0.97 -5.26
C LEU A 5 -1.24 1.20 -5.75
N GLY A 6 -1.09 2.22 -6.56
CA GLY A 6 0.19 2.67 -7.08
C GLY A 6 0.89 3.71 -6.21
N GLY A 7 1.92 4.33 -6.77
CA GLY A 7 2.66 5.42 -6.13
C GLY A 7 1.84 6.69 -5.96
N THR A 8 1.07 7.04 -6.96
CA THR A 8 0.30 8.30 -7.03
C THR A 8 -1.20 8.11 -7.20
N THR A 9 -1.65 6.92 -7.56
CA THR A 9 -3.05 6.65 -7.91
C THR A 9 -3.57 5.40 -7.21
N LEU A 10 -4.88 5.42 -7.00
CA LEU A 10 -5.68 4.26 -6.62
C LEU A 10 -6.70 4.01 -7.73
N ASP A 11 -6.73 2.80 -8.25
CA ASP A 11 -7.73 2.36 -9.21
C ASP A 11 -8.53 1.18 -8.63
N CYS A 12 -9.85 1.29 -8.66
CA CYS A 12 -10.76 0.26 -8.17
C CYS A 12 -11.69 -0.19 -9.29
N GLY A 13 -11.88 -1.49 -9.42
CA GLY A 13 -12.79 -2.06 -10.43
C GLY A 13 -13.58 -3.23 -9.89
N ILE A 14 -14.87 -3.30 -10.26
CA ILE A 14 -15.70 -4.48 -10.01
C ILE A 14 -15.71 -5.36 -11.25
N ILE A 15 -15.38 -6.64 -11.05
CA ILE A 15 -15.46 -7.68 -12.04
C ILE A 15 -16.60 -8.60 -11.66
N GLN A 16 -17.52 -8.84 -12.60
CA GLN A 16 -18.62 -9.77 -12.44
C GLN A 16 -18.39 -11.04 -13.27
N GLY A 17 -19.03 -12.13 -12.85
CA GLY A 17 -18.88 -13.43 -13.48
C GLY A 17 -17.51 -14.04 -13.27
N ALA A 18 -17.11 -14.94 -14.15
CA ALA A 18 -15.78 -15.58 -14.14
C ALA A 18 -14.73 -14.72 -14.87
N PHE A 19 -14.60 -13.43 -14.48
CA PHE A 19 -13.75 -12.43 -15.12
C PHE A 19 -14.21 -12.01 -16.53
N GLU A 20 -15.51 -12.09 -16.79
CA GLU A 20 -16.07 -11.83 -18.12
C GLU A 20 -16.30 -10.35 -18.42
N SER A 21 -16.54 -9.52 -17.40
CA SER A 21 -16.78 -8.08 -17.60
C SER A 21 -16.37 -7.24 -16.41
N ILE A 22 -15.87 -6.05 -16.72
CA ILE A 22 -15.65 -4.99 -15.75
C ILE A 22 -16.91 -4.12 -15.78
N THR A 23 -17.62 -4.02 -14.66
CA THR A 23 -18.90 -3.34 -14.59
C THR A 23 -18.82 -1.94 -14.03
N GLU A 24 -17.83 -1.67 -13.21
CA GLU A 24 -17.60 -0.36 -12.60
C GLU A 24 -16.10 -0.13 -12.37
N VAL A 25 -15.62 1.05 -12.74
CA VAL A 25 -14.23 1.46 -12.52
C VAL A 25 -14.23 2.87 -11.94
N LYS A 26 -13.43 3.07 -10.89
CA LYS A 26 -13.13 4.39 -10.32
C LYS A 26 -11.64 4.54 -10.10
N GLY A 27 -11.11 5.69 -10.47
CA GLY A 27 -9.73 6.09 -10.17
C GLY A 27 -9.71 7.29 -9.22
N ASN A 28 -8.70 7.33 -8.34
CA ASN A 28 -8.42 8.48 -7.49
C ASN A 28 -6.92 8.81 -7.58
N ALA A 29 -6.62 9.96 -8.18
CA ALA A 29 -5.25 10.43 -8.40
C ALA A 29 -4.62 11.10 -7.15
N GLU A 30 -5.35 11.16 -6.04
CA GLU A 30 -4.86 11.77 -4.80
C GLU A 30 -4.47 10.71 -3.76
N ILE A 31 -4.75 9.44 -4.03
CA ILE A 31 -4.48 8.32 -3.13
C ILE A 31 -3.35 7.47 -3.72
N GLY A 32 -2.21 7.46 -3.05
CA GLY A 32 -1.05 6.68 -3.45
C GLY A 32 0.04 6.65 -2.37
N THR A 33 1.03 5.79 -2.55
CA THR A 33 2.09 5.57 -1.55
C THR A 33 3.14 6.67 -1.49
N SER A 34 3.17 7.59 -2.45
CA SER A 34 4.17 8.67 -2.51
C SER A 34 4.14 9.58 -1.27
N ARG A 35 2.97 9.75 -0.67
CA ARG A 35 2.81 10.52 0.56
C ARG A 35 3.57 9.87 1.73
N ILE A 36 3.44 8.55 1.89
CA ILE A 36 4.18 7.80 2.92
C ILE A 36 5.67 7.93 2.68
N ASN A 37 6.13 7.71 1.45
CA ASN A 37 7.55 7.82 1.11
C ASN A 37 8.10 9.19 1.48
N ARG A 38 7.38 10.26 1.16
CA ARG A 38 7.80 11.63 1.48
C ARG A 38 7.91 11.86 2.98
N ALA A 39 6.89 11.49 3.75
CA ALA A 39 6.88 11.65 5.20
C ALA A 39 8.02 10.85 5.87
N VAL A 40 8.30 9.66 5.38
CA VAL A 40 9.40 8.82 5.90
C VAL A 40 10.76 9.36 5.50
N MET A 41 10.93 9.88 4.29
CA MET A 41 12.17 10.55 3.87
C MET A 41 12.47 11.76 4.75
N ASP A 42 11.47 12.56 5.09
CA ASP A 42 11.63 13.70 6.00
C ASP A 42 12.03 13.25 7.40
N ALA A 43 11.41 12.18 7.92
CA ALA A 43 11.78 11.61 9.21
C ALA A 43 13.20 11.03 9.22
N LEU A 44 13.61 10.36 8.13
CA LEU A 44 14.98 9.86 7.96
C LEU A 44 15.99 10.98 7.89
N MET A 45 15.68 12.08 7.22
CA MET A 45 16.55 13.25 7.17
C MET A 45 16.77 13.83 8.57
N ASN A 46 15.71 13.90 9.39
CA ASN A 46 15.80 14.32 10.79
C ASN A 46 16.61 13.34 11.65
N ALA A 47 16.71 12.08 11.24
CA ALA A 47 17.55 11.05 11.85
C ALA A 47 18.96 10.96 11.22
N SER A 48 19.42 12.04 10.58
CA SER A 48 20.73 12.12 9.91
C SER A 48 20.97 10.98 8.89
N THR A 49 19.90 10.51 8.28
CA THR A 49 19.91 9.37 7.35
C THR A 49 19.23 9.75 6.03
N PRO A 50 19.86 10.58 5.17
CA PRO A 50 19.34 10.85 3.84
C PRO A 50 19.15 9.53 3.07
N SER A 51 18.00 9.36 2.45
CA SER A 51 17.65 8.10 1.82
C SER A 51 17.12 8.31 0.40
N SER A 52 17.43 7.37 -0.50
CA SER A 52 16.82 7.29 -1.80
C SER A 52 15.36 6.83 -1.69
N TYR A 53 14.58 7.07 -2.72
CA TYR A 53 13.19 6.59 -2.79
C TYR A 53 13.10 5.07 -2.63
N TYR A 54 14.03 4.34 -3.24
CA TYR A 54 14.10 2.88 -3.15
C TYR A 54 14.39 2.39 -1.72
N VAL A 55 15.43 2.93 -1.08
CA VAL A 55 15.80 2.53 0.30
C VAL A 55 14.70 2.92 1.29
N THR A 56 14.06 4.06 1.10
CA THR A 56 12.90 4.47 1.90
C THR A 56 11.77 3.45 1.78
N GLY A 57 11.49 2.95 0.57
CA GLY A 57 10.51 1.89 0.35
C GLY A 57 10.85 0.58 1.08
N GLU A 58 12.13 0.19 1.10
CA GLU A 58 12.61 -0.97 1.86
C GLU A 58 12.42 -0.78 3.38
N ILE A 59 12.71 0.41 3.90
CA ILE A 59 12.49 0.75 5.30
C ILE A 59 11.00 0.67 5.66
N ILE A 60 10.12 1.16 4.81
CA ILE A 60 8.68 1.08 5.02
C ILE A 60 8.22 -0.38 5.08
N ARG A 61 8.66 -1.22 4.15
CA ARG A 61 8.29 -2.64 4.11
C ARG A 61 8.80 -3.43 5.30
N ASN A 62 9.97 -3.08 5.84
CA ASN A 62 10.63 -3.79 6.93
C ASN A 62 10.60 -3.01 8.26
N HIS A 63 9.66 -2.09 8.43
CA HIS A 63 9.63 -1.19 9.58
C HIS A 63 9.43 -1.88 10.94
N LEU A 64 8.95 -3.11 10.96
CA LEU A 64 8.80 -3.90 12.19
C LEU A 64 10.08 -4.67 12.57
N ASP A 65 11.05 -4.76 11.67
CA ASP A 65 12.34 -5.38 11.92
C ASP A 65 13.34 -4.34 12.42
N GLU A 66 13.40 -4.20 13.74
CA GLU A 66 14.25 -3.19 14.39
C GLU A 66 15.74 -3.44 14.12
N ASP A 67 16.18 -4.70 14.07
CA ASP A 67 17.58 -5.04 13.79
C ASP A 67 17.96 -4.60 12.38
N TYR A 68 17.08 -4.81 11.40
CA TYR A 68 17.26 -4.30 10.05
C TYR A 68 17.34 -2.77 10.01
N LEU A 69 16.44 -2.07 10.71
CA LEU A 69 16.44 -0.61 10.78
C LEU A 69 17.72 -0.05 11.40
N ARG A 70 18.25 -0.71 12.42
CA ARG A 70 19.52 -0.34 13.06
C ARG A 70 20.71 -0.39 12.11
N THR A 71 20.66 -1.22 11.07
CA THR A 71 21.72 -1.27 10.05
C THR A 71 21.69 -0.10 9.08
N LEU A 72 20.55 0.57 8.93
CA LEU A 72 20.34 1.62 7.93
C LEU A 72 20.23 3.03 8.51
N ILE A 73 19.72 3.17 9.74
CA ILE A 73 19.41 4.47 10.35
C ILE A 73 20.56 4.91 11.24
N ASN A 74 21.12 6.10 10.95
CA ASN A 74 22.28 6.62 11.66
C ASN A 74 21.96 7.02 13.11
N ASP A 75 20.85 7.73 13.32
CA ASP A 75 20.37 8.07 14.65
C ASP A 75 19.37 7.01 15.13
N VAL A 76 19.89 5.99 15.82
CA VAL A 76 19.08 4.86 16.29
C VAL A 76 18.00 5.25 17.31
N ASP A 77 18.16 6.39 18.00
CA ASP A 77 17.16 6.88 18.94
C ASP A 77 15.89 7.37 18.22
N GLN A 78 15.98 7.63 16.92
CA GLN A 78 14.85 8.05 16.08
C GLN A 78 14.07 6.87 15.45
N ILE A 79 14.50 5.63 15.63
CA ILE A 79 13.84 4.45 15.01
C ILE A 79 12.37 4.38 15.42
N SER A 80 12.05 4.54 16.70
CA SER A 80 10.65 4.52 17.18
C SER A 80 9.80 5.62 16.56
N ASN A 81 10.38 6.81 16.34
CA ASN A 81 9.68 7.90 15.66
C ASN A 81 9.42 7.58 14.19
N ILE A 82 10.39 7.00 13.49
CA ILE A 82 10.25 6.59 12.09
C ILE A 82 9.18 5.51 11.96
N GLN A 83 9.18 4.52 12.84
CA GLN A 83 8.15 3.48 12.89
C GLN A 83 6.75 4.08 13.12
N ALA A 84 6.63 5.05 14.04
CA ALA A 84 5.35 5.73 14.30
C ALA A 84 4.86 6.52 13.07
N VAL A 85 5.75 7.20 12.36
CA VAL A 85 5.41 7.90 11.11
C VAL A 85 4.90 6.92 10.06
N ILE A 86 5.59 5.79 9.87
CA ILE A 86 5.17 4.76 8.91
C ILE A 86 3.78 4.22 9.26
N GLN A 87 3.53 3.89 10.52
CA GLN A 87 2.25 3.36 10.96
C GLN A 87 1.11 4.36 10.79
N MET A 88 1.33 5.61 11.17
CA MET A 88 0.34 6.68 11.04
C MET A 88 -0.02 6.96 9.58
N GLU A 89 0.97 7.09 8.71
CA GLU A 89 0.74 7.36 7.29
C GLU A 89 0.13 6.14 6.57
N SER A 90 0.52 4.92 6.95
CA SER A 90 -0.07 3.69 6.41
C SER A 90 -1.54 3.54 6.80
N ALA A 91 -1.90 3.85 8.05
CA ALA A 91 -3.28 3.85 8.50
C ALA A 91 -4.12 4.91 7.77
N SER A 92 -3.58 6.12 7.61
CA SER A 92 -4.25 7.20 6.88
C SER A 92 -4.49 6.83 5.40
N LEU A 93 -3.51 6.21 4.75
CA LEU A 93 -3.65 5.71 3.38
C LEU A 93 -4.73 4.62 3.30
N ALA A 94 -4.71 3.68 4.23
CA ALA A 94 -5.69 2.59 4.27
C ALA A 94 -7.12 3.10 4.51
N ASP A 95 -7.28 4.14 5.31
CA ASP A 95 -8.60 4.81 5.49
C ASP A 95 -9.10 5.45 4.19
N GLY A 96 -8.23 6.09 3.44
CA GLY A 96 -8.55 6.62 2.12
C GLY A 96 -9.00 5.54 1.15
N VAL A 97 -8.27 4.43 1.10
CA VAL A 97 -8.62 3.27 0.28
C VAL A 97 -9.94 2.64 0.73
N ARG A 98 -10.16 2.50 2.04
CA ARG A 98 -11.43 2.02 2.60
C ARG A 98 -12.61 2.84 2.12
N ASN A 99 -12.52 4.17 2.18
CA ASN A 99 -13.59 5.06 1.73
C ASN A 99 -13.93 4.84 0.24
N GLU A 100 -12.93 4.65 -0.60
CA GLU A 100 -13.15 4.31 -2.02
C GLU A 100 -13.82 2.95 -2.19
N ILE A 101 -13.37 1.93 -1.46
CA ILE A 101 -13.97 0.59 -1.50
C ILE A 101 -15.43 0.63 -1.05
N GLU A 102 -15.74 1.35 0.04
CA GLU A 102 -17.10 1.48 0.58
C GLU A 102 -18.06 2.21 -0.37
N SER A 103 -17.54 2.96 -1.34
CA SER A 103 -18.36 3.60 -2.39
C SER A 103 -18.95 2.62 -3.39
N PHE A 104 -18.48 1.38 -3.41
CA PHE A 104 -19.02 0.30 -4.25
C PHE A 104 -19.96 -0.60 -3.44
N SER A 105 -20.88 -1.25 -4.12
CA SER A 105 -21.82 -2.20 -3.52
C SER A 105 -21.75 -3.58 -4.18
N GLY A 106 -22.20 -4.60 -3.45
CA GLY A 106 -22.37 -5.96 -4.01
C GLY A 106 -21.07 -6.74 -4.19
N MET A 107 -19.95 -6.31 -3.61
CA MET A 107 -18.70 -7.06 -3.65
C MET A 107 -18.64 -8.11 -2.54
N HIS A 108 -18.00 -9.24 -2.85
CA HIS A 108 -17.77 -10.32 -1.89
C HIS A 108 -16.28 -10.60 -1.65
N ARG A 109 -15.45 -10.25 -2.62
CA ARG A 109 -14.00 -10.48 -2.58
C ARG A 109 -13.27 -9.20 -2.97
N ILE A 110 -12.16 -8.93 -2.28
CA ILE A 110 -11.28 -7.80 -2.52
C ILE A 110 -9.89 -8.35 -2.82
N TYR A 111 -9.36 -8.02 -3.97
CA TYR A 111 -8.01 -8.36 -4.39
C TYR A 111 -7.17 -7.09 -4.43
N LEU A 112 -6.12 -7.05 -3.61
CA LEU A 112 -5.19 -5.93 -3.55
C LEU A 112 -4.01 -6.19 -4.47
N THR A 113 -3.69 -5.23 -5.30
CA THR A 113 -2.55 -5.24 -6.22
C THR A 113 -1.83 -3.88 -6.21
N GLY A 114 -0.72 -3.77 -6.95
CA GLY A 114 0.11 -2.58 -6.97
C GLY A 114 1.13 -2.53 -5.85
N GLY A 115 2.05 -1.56 -5.93
CA GLY A 115 3.17 -1.42 -4.99
C GLY A 115 2.75 -1.10 -3.55
N GLY A 116 1.56 -0.56 -3.36
CA GLY A 116 1.00 -0.24 -2.04
C GLY A 116 0.24 -1.36 -1.35
N ALA A 117 -0.04 -2.47 -2.06
CA ALA A 117 -0.86 -3.56 -1.54
C ALA A 117 -0.31 -4.16 -0.23
N GLU A 118 1.00 -4.33 -0.13
CA GLU A 118 1.67 -4.85 1.07
C GLU A 118 1.41 -3.96 2.29
N ILE A 119 1.44 -2.66 2.09
CA ILE A 119 1.31 -1.65 3.15
C ILE A 119 -0.10 -1.67 3.73
N ILE A 120 -1.11 -1.72 2.87
CA ILE A 120 -2.51 -1.57 3.28
C ILE A 120 -3.21 -2.89 3.63
N TYR A 121 -2.68 -4.03 3.19
CA TYR A 121 -3.32 -5.35 3.36
C TYR A 121 -3.79 -5.64 4.79
N PRO A 122 -2.97 -5.46 5.85
CA PRO A 122 -3.40 -5.76 7.21
C PRO A 122 -4.58 -4.87 7.67
N TYR A 123 -4.63 -3.63 7.23
CA TYR A 123 -5.71 -2.70 7.55
C TYR A 123 -7.01 -3.07 6.81
N ILE A 124 -6.93 -3.28 5.51
CA ILE A 124 -8.10 -3.62 4.68
C ILE A 124 -8.73 -4.93 5.16
N LYS A 125 -7.91 -5.92 5.50
CA LYS A 125 -8.40 -7.18 6.08
C LYS A 125 -9.19 -6.97 7.38
N THR A 126 -8.76 -6.02 8.20
CA THR A 126 -9.44 -5.66 9.45
C THR A 126 -10.73 -4.88 9.19
N TYR A 127 -10.72 -3.97 8.22
CA TYR A 127 -11.90 -3.16 7.90
C TYR A 127 -13.03 -3.97 7.25
N PHE A 128 -12.68 -5.03 6.53
CA PHE A 128 -13.63 -5.88 5.82
C PHE A 128 -13.61 -7.33 6.30
N PRO A 129 -13.96 -7.58 7.58
CA PRO A 129 -13.84 -8.93 8.18
C PRO A 129 -14.80 -9.95 7.58
N ARG A 130 -15.89 -9.50 6.93
CA ARG A 130 -16.89 -10.35 6.28
C ARG A 130 -16.58 -10.63 4.81
N HIS A 131 -15.53 -9.99 4.26
CA HIS A 131 -15.10 -10.16 2.88
C HIS A 131 -13.85 -11.03 2.81
N LYS A 132 -13.70 -11.76 1.72
CA LYS A 132 -12.43 -12.42 1.45
C LYS A 132 -11.47 -11.39 0.86
N VAL A 133 -10.52 -10.93 1.68
CA VAL A 133 -9.45 -10.01 1.25
C VAL A 133 -8.21 -10.84 0.93
N SER A 134 -7.68 -10.67 -0.26
CA SER A 134 -6.47 -11.35 -0.73
C SER A 134 -5.51 -10.34 -1.33
N LYS A 135 -4.24 -10.57 -1.13
CA LYS A 135 -3.17 -9.84 -1.79
C LYS A 135 -2.71 -10.68 -2.98
N VAL A 136 -2.56 -10.05 -4.14
CA VAL A 136 -2.03 -10.71 -5.33
C VAL A 136 -0.55 -11.01 -5.08
N GLU A 137 -0.08 -12.18 -5.53
CA GLU A 137 1.33 -12.54 -5.44
C GLU A 137 2.19 -11.53 -6.19
N GLU A 138 3.23 -11.00 -5.53
CA GLU A 138 4.09 -9.92 -6.05
C GLU A 138 3.27 -8.77 -6.65
N PRO A 139 2.46 -8.09 -5.85
CA PRO A 139 1.44 -7.15 -6.34
C PRO A 139 2.01 -5.98 -7.14
N GLN A 140 3.25 -5.56 -6.87
CA GLN A 140 3.93 -4.50 -7.61
C GLN A 140 4.26 -4.90 -9.06
N PHE A 141 4.31 -6.19 -9.38
CA PHE A 141 4.60 -6.71 -10.72
C PHE A 141 3.39 -7.39 -11.38
N ALA A 142 2.22 -7.38 -10.72
CA ALA A 142 1.06 -8.11 -11.21
C ALA A 142 0.64 -7.70 -12.62
N LEU A 143 0.65 -6.39 -12.91
CA LEU A 143 0.32 -5.87 -14.24
C LEU A 143 1.33 -6.31 -15.29
N VAL A 144 2.63 -6.19 -15.00
CA VAL A 144 3.70 -6.60 -15.93
C VAL A 144 3.61 -8.10 -16.22
N LYS A 145 3.40 -8.92 -15.19
CA LYS A 145 3.22 -10.38 -15.35
C LYS A 145 2.00 -10.73 -16.19
N ALA A 146 0.90 -10.01 -16.01
CA ALA A 146 -0.30 -10.20 -16.82
C ALA A 146 -0.05 -9.86 -18.30
N MET A 147 0.65 -8.77 -18.58
CA MET A 147 0.99 -8.34 -19.95
C MET A 147 1.92 -9.34 -20.66
N VAL A 148 2.85 -9.97 -19.94
CA VAL A 148 3.78 -10.98 -20.52
C VAL A 148 3.05 -12.29 -20.83
N ARG A 149 1.99 -12.62 -20.08
CA ARG A 149 1.20 -13.85 -20.29
C ARG A 149 0.08 -13.72 -21.33
N ALA A 150 -0.23 -12.52 -21.71
CA ALA A 150 -1.21 -12.24 -22.74
C ALA A 150 -0.60 -12.37 -24.14
#